data_171c7f7921a7cc383c9e84b2f90bdfd8
#
_entry.id   171c7f7921a7cc383c9e84b2f90bdfd8
#
_cell.length_a   1.000
_cell.length_b   1.000
_cell.length_c   1.000
_cell.angle_alpha   90.00
_cell.angle_beta   90.00
_cell.angle_gamma   90.00
#
_symmetry.space_group_name_H-M   'P 1'
#
loop_
_entity.id
_entity.type
_entity.pdbx_description
1 polymer ?
#
loop_
_entity_poly.entity_id
_entity_poly.type
_entity_poly.pdbx_seq_one_letter_code
_entity_poly.pdbx_strand_id
1 'polypeptide(L)'
;MAAACAMCPKIDAEPDCKVSCVPNALVLLNPVYDNGPEGYGHNSVTEYWKDISPFHNIRKGVPPTVVFFGSRDKCVPVVTVKAFEKQMTEAGNTCETHIYEGYGHGFFHISKGGRKMFEDVLVKADAFLVKHGYLTGQNTVAEWTASRITQLKTKAQ
;
A
#
# COMPACT_ATOMS: atom_id res chain seq x y z
N MET A 1 8.18 3.16 1.58
CA MET A 1 9.31 2.37 1.03
C MET A 1 8.89 1.51 -0.16
N ALA A 2 7.97 0.54 -0.04
CA ALA A 2 7.62 -0.40 -1.14
C ALA A 2 7.24 0.28 -2.47
N ALA A 3 6.42 1.32 -2.45
CA ALA A 3 6.08 2.09 -3.66
C ALA A 3 7.31 2.77 -4.30
N ALA A 4 8.24 3.26 -3.48
CA ALA A 4 9.47 3.86 -3.98
C ALA A 4 10.38 2.82 -4.66
N CYS A 5 10.53 1.62 -4.09
CA CYS A 5 11.27 0.52 -4.73
C CYS A 5 10.66 0.14 -6.10
N ALA A 6 9.31 0.19 -6.22
CA ALA A 6 8.64 -0.13 -7.47
C ALA A 6 8.76 0.94 -8.56
N MET A 7 8.77 2.22 -8.16
CA MET A 7 8.57 3.35 -9.08
C MET A 7 9.81 4.20 -9.30
N CYS A 8 10.71 4.29 -8.31
CA CYS A 8 11.86 5.18 -8.35
C CYS A 8 13.12 4.45 -8.87
N PRO A 9 13.54 4.69 -10.13
CA PRO A 9 14.61 3.90 -10.76
C PRO A 9 15.94 3.96 -10.02
N LYS A 10 16.23 5.07 -9.34
CA LYS A 10 17.50 5.25 -8.61
C LYS A 10 17.61 4.36 -7.36
N ILE A 11 16.51 3.82 -6.85
CA ILE A 11 16.54 2.94 -5.67
C ILE A 11 17.05 1.53 -6.02
N ASP A 12 16.84 1.10 -7.28
CA ASP A 12 17.28 -0.22 -7.78
C ASP A 12 18.58 -0.11 -8.62
N ALA A 13 19.36 0.92 -8.42
CA ALA A 13 20.47 1.28 -9.31
C ALA A 13 21.84 0.75 -8.87
N GLU A 14 21.91 -0.27 -8.01
CA GLU A 14 23.20 -0.91 -7.65
C GLU A 14 23.72 -1.74 -8.83
N PRO A 15 24.81 -1.32 -9.52
CA PRO A 15 25.26 -1.95 -10.77
C PRO A 15 25.64 -3.43 -10.64
N ASP A 16 26.06 -3.84 -9.45
CA ASP A 16 26.54 -5.20 -9.18
C ASP A 16 25.46 -6.10 -8.54
N CYS A 17 24.26 -5.58 -8.27
CA CYS A 17 23.17 -6.34 -7.68
C CYS A 17 22.44 -7.17 -8.74
N LYS A 18 22.53 -8.49 -8.65
CA LYS A 18 21.82 -9.42 -9.54
C LYS A 18 20.33 -9.59 -9.21
N VAL A 19 19.90 -9.08 -8.08
CA VAL A 19 18.52 -9.19 -7.59
C VAL A 19 17.91 -7.79 -7.48
N SER A 20 16.88 -7.53 -8.29
CA SER A 20 16.14 -6.28 -8.25
C SER A 20 15.35 -6.14 -6.94
N CYS A 21 15.28 -4.91 -6.39
CA CYS A 21 14.39 -4.58 -5.28
C CYS A 21 12.96 -4.27 -5.73
N VAL A 22 12.68 -4.25 -7.04
CA VAL A 22 11.34 -4.00 -7.58
C VAL A 22 10.42 -5.18 -7.24
N PRO A 23 9.33 -4.96 -6.49
CA PRO A 23 8.38 -6.03 -6.17
C PRO A 23 7.55 -6.44 -7.39
N ASN A 24 6.99 -7.66 -7.37
CA ASN A 24 6.11 -8.13 -8.44
C ASN A 24 4.66 -7.61 -8.30
N ALA A 25 4.24 -7.24 -7.11
CA ALA A 25 2.94 -6.63 -6.80
C ALA A 25 3.06 -5.71 -5.59
N LEU A 26 2.14 -4.76 -5.46
CA LEU A 26 2.08 -3.82 -4.34
C LEU A 26 0.75 -3.92 -3.60
N VAL A 27 0.83 -4.10 -2.28
CA VAL A 27 -0.30 -3.93 -1.35
C VAL A 27 0.04 -2.76 -0.44
N LEU A 28 -0.60 -1.62 -0.63
CA LEU A 28 -0.25 -0.36 0.02
C LEU A 28 -1.33 0.06 1.03
N LEU A 29 -0.90 0.31 2.26
CA LEU A 29 -1.77 0.65 3.39
C LEU A 29 -1.47 2.08 3.86
N ASN A 30 -2.36 3.03 3.64
CA ASN A 30 -2.17 4.46 3.88
C ASN A 30 -0.79 4.97 3.40
N PRO A 31 -0.41 4.75 2.15
CA PRO A 31 0.93 5.09 1.68
C PRO A 31 1.14 6.58 1.52
N VAL A 32 2.38 7.01 1.70
CA VAL A 32 2.87 8.28 1.20
C VAL A 32 3.30 8.09 -0.25
N TYR A 33 2.68 8.79 -1.17
CA TYR A 33 3.04 8.77 -2.59
C TYR A 33 3.87 9.97 -3.01
N ASP A 34 3.53 11.14 -2.44
CA ASP A 34 4.06 12.43 -2.82
C ASP A 34 4.97 12.97 -1.73
N ASN A 35 6.25 13.16 -2.08
CA ASN A 35 7.27 13.80 -1.28
C ASN A 35 7.70 15.14 -1.92
N GLY A 36 6.97 15.61 -2.93
CA GLY A 36 7.19 16.91 -3.57
C GLY A 36 6.94 18.10 -2.64
N PRO A 37 7.04 19.34 -3.12
CA PRO A 37 6.95 20.54 -2.29
C PRO A 37 5.71 20.64 -1.41
N GLU A 38 4.57 20.15 -1.91
CA GLU A 38 3.29 20.10 -1.17
C GLU A 38 3.04 18.72 -0.51
N GLY A 39 3.97 17.79 -0.67
CA GLY A 39 3.84 16.40 -0.23
C GLY A 39 4.29 16.17 1.21
N TYR A 40 3.92 15.00 1.72
CA TYR A 40 4.25 14.61 3.08
C TYR A 40 5.76 14.41 3.26
N GLY A 41 6.32 15.07 4.29
CA GLY A 41 7.72 14.90 4.67
C GLY A 41 8.72 15.59 3.74
N HIS A 42 8.29 16.48 2.84
CA HIS A 42 9.15 17.20 1.91
C HIS A 42 10.38 17.81 2.58
N ASN A 43 10.18 18.50 3.72
CA ASN A 43 11.26 19.19 4.45
C ASN A 43 12.41 18.26 4.87
N SER A 44 12.16 16.96 4.99
CA SER A 44 13.17 15.98 5.37
C SER A 44 13.93 15.41 4.17
N VAL A 45 13.46 15.67 2.94
CA VAL A 45 13.99 15.07 1.71
C VAL A 45 14.18 16.07 0.56
N THR A 46 14.21 17.36 0.87
CA THR A 46 14.22 18.49 -0.08
C THR A 46 15.22 18.34 -1.21
N GLU A 47 16.41 17.80 -0.93
CA GLU A 47 17.48 17.70 -1.91
C GLU A 47 17.30 16.53 -2.90
N TYR A 48 16.59 15.46 -2.49
CA TYR A 48 16.47 14.21 -3.25
C TYR A 48 15.04 13.71 -3.40
N TRP A 49 14.02 14.51 -3.07
CA TRP A 49 12.62 14.09 -3.12
C TRP A 49 12.18 13.54 -4.50
N LYS A 50 12.71 14.09 -5.59
CA LYS A 50 12.41 13.62 -6.95
C LYS A 50 12.83 12.15 -7.16
N ASP A 51 13.90 11.74 -6.50
CA ASP A 51 14.46 10.40 -6.64
C ASP A 51 13.70 9.34 -5.84
N ILE A 52 12.93 9.75 -4.84
CA ILE A 52 12.22 8.85 -3.91
C ILE A 52 10.69 8.99 -3.89
N SER A 53 10.14 10.01 -4.57
CA SER A 53 8.70 10.29 -4.59
C SER A 53 7.98 9.39 -5.61
N PRO A 54 7.19 8.38 -5.20
CA PRO A 54 6.53 7.45 -6.11
C PRO A 54 5.65 8.15 -7.15
N PHE A 55 4.86 9.12 -6.71
CA PHE A 55 3.93 9.88 -7.55
C PHE A 55 4.61 10.53 -8.76
N HIS A 56 5.82 11.06 -8.56
CA HIS A 56 6.59 11.76 -9.59
C HIS A 56 7.42 10.83 -10.48
N ASN A 57 7.41 9.53 -10.17
CA ASN A 57 8.15 8.51 -10.88
C ASN A 57 7.24 7.43 -11.50
N ILE A 58 5.93 7.69 -11.58
CA ILE A 58 5.00 6.78 -12.26
C ILE A 58 5.37 6.69 -13.74
N ARG A 59 5.54 5.46 -14.22
CA ARG A 59 5.84 5.14 -15.61
C ARG A 59 5.10 3.87 -16.03
N LYS A 60 5.06 3.56 -17.29
CA LYS A 60 4.56 2.27 -17.78
C LYS A 60 5.39 1.11 -17.21
N GLY A 61 4.71 0.04 -16.81
CA GLY A 61 5.35 -1.17 -16.27
C GLY A 61 5.55 -1.15 -14.75
N VAL A 62 4.90 -0.23 -14.02
CA VAL A 62 4.77 -0.34 -12.56
C VAL A 62 3.97 -1.60 -12.22
N PRO A 63 4.40 -2.39 -11.21
CA PRO A 63 3.70 -3.60 -10.80
C PRO A 63 2.23 -3.37 -10.45
N PRO A 64 1.35 -4.39 -10.61
CA PRO A 64 -0.02 -4.31 -10.16
C PRO A 64 -0.10 -3.86 -8.72
N THR A 65 -0.95 -2.87 -8.45
CA THR A 65 -1.01 -2.16 -7.17
C THR A 65 -2.43 -2.14 -6.63
N VAL A 66 -2.62 -2.53 -5.37
CA VAL A 66 -3.85 -2.29 -4.61
C VAL A 66 -3.56 -1.36 -3.44
N VAL A 67 -4.45 -0.40 -3.23
CA VAL A 67 -4.33 0.65 -2.22
C VAL A 67 -5.51 0.61 -1.28
N PHE A 68 -5.23 0.66 0.03
CA PHE A 68 -6.22 0.78 1.09
C PHE A 68 -6.00 2.09 1.83
N PHE A 69 -7.04 2.94 1.87
CA PHE A 69 -6.89 4.29 2.36
C PHE A 69 -8.10 4.77 3.18
N GLY A 70 -7.86 5.44 4.30
CA GLY A 70 -8.90 6.06 5.11
C GLY A 70 -9.23 7.48 4.63
N SER A 71 -10.51 7.82 4.41
CA SER A 71 -10.91 9.14 3.89
C SER A 71 -10.61 10.31 4.84
N ARG A 72 -10.40 10.02 6.13
CA ARG A 72 -10.01 10.99 7.18
C ARG A 72 -8.55 10.87 7.60
N ASP A 73 -7.69 10.37 6.70
CA ASP A 73 -6.26 10.38 6.96
C ASP A 73 -5.74 11.82 7.09
N LYS A 74 -5.12 12.12 8.24
CA LYS A 74 -4.58 13.46 8.53
C LYS A 74 -3.12 13.61 8.10
N CYS A 75 -2.45 12.50 7.77
CA CYS A 75 -1.05 12.51 7.32
C CYS A 75 -0.96 12.74 5.82
N VAL A 76 -1.85 12.08 5.05
CA VAL A 76 -1.87 12.17 3.60
C VAL A 76 -3.31 12.48 3.16
N PRO A 77 -3.55 13.56 2.43
CA PRO A 77 -4.89 13.90 1.95
C PRO A 77 -5.43 12.84 0.96
N VAL A 78 -6.69 12.44 1.11
CA VAL A 78 -7.33 11.43 0.25
C VAL A 78 -7.34 11.81 -1.24
N VAL A 79 -7.27 13.09 -1.56
CA VAL A 79 -7.19 13.59 -2.95
C VAL A 79 -5.93 13.06 -3.66
N THR A 80 -4.84 12.84 -2.93
CA THR A 80 -3.59 12.30 -3.51
C THR A 80 -3.76 10.86 -3.97
N VAL A 81 -4.61 10.08 -3.29
CA VAL A 81 -4.92 8.69 -3.68
C VAL A 81 -5.61 8.64 -5.04
N LYS A 82 -6.62 9.49 -5.24
CA LYS A 82 -7.34 9.58 -6.52
C LYS A 82 -6.44 10.07 -7.64
N ALA A 83 -5.58 11.03 -7.36
CA ALA A 83 -4.59 11.51 -8.33
C ALA A 83 -3.59 10.42 -8.70
N PHE A 84 -3.12 9.64 -7.71
CA PHE A 84 -2.22 8.51 -7.92
C PHE A 84 -2.87 7.42 -8.79
N GLU A 85 -4.08 6.97 -8.45
CA GLU A 85 -4.83 5.98 -9.23
C GLU A 85 -5.02 6.42 -10.69
N LYS A 86 -5.43 7.68 -10.89
CA LYS A 86 -5.59 8.27 -12.21
C LYS A 86 -4.28 8.20 -13.01
N GLN A 87 -3.19 8.68 -12.45
CA GLN A 87 -1.89 8.72 -13.14
C GLN A 87 -1.35 7.31 -13.43
N MET A 88 -1.53 6.35 -12.50
CA MET A 88 -1.20 4.95 -12.72
C MET A 88 -1.96 4.36 -13.91
N THR A 89 -3.27 4.61 -13.99
CA THR A 89 -4.14 4.12 -15.06
C THR A 89 -3.79 4.78 -16.40
N GLU A 90 -3.56 6.09 -16.43
CA GLU A 90 -3.14 6.83 -17.63
C GLU A 90 -1.79 6.35 -18.17
N ALA A 91 -0.89 5.90 -17.29
CA ALA A 91 0.37 5.26 -17.68
C ALA A 91 0.22 3.79 -18.13
N GLY A 92 -1.01 3.26 -18.14
CA GLY A 92 -1.31 1.88 -18.55
C GLY A 92 -1.00 0.82 -17.49
N ASN A 93 -0.92 1.20 -16.21
CA ASN A 93 -0.70 0.29 -15.11
C ASN A 93 -2.01 -0.12 -14.42
N THR A 94 -2.00 -1.27 -13.74
CA THR A 94 -3.11 -1.70 -12.88
C THR A 94 -3.01 -1.05 -11.52
N CYS A 95 -4.05 -0.31 -11.11
CA CYS A 95 -4.17 0.27 -9.78
C CYS A 95 -5.62 0.13 -9.29
N GLU A 96 -5.83 -0.57 -8.19
CA GLU A 96 -7.12 -0.69 -7.51
C GLU A 96 -7.08 0.08 -6.20
N THR A 97 -8.09 0.92 -5.93
CA THR A 97 -8.13 1.77 -4.73
C THR A 97 -9.39 1.50 -3.91
N HIS A 98 -9.20 1.19 -2.64
CA HIS A 98 -10.26 1.02 -1.64
C HIS A 98 -10.20 2.16 -0.62
N ILE A 99 -11.15 3.11 -0.72
CA ILE A 99 -11.27 4.21 0.24
C ILE A 99 -12.31 3.83 1.31
N TYR A 100 -11.88 3.87 2.57
CA TYR A 100 -12.70 3.58 3.74
C TYR A 100 -13.22 4.87 4.35
N GLU A 101 -14.52 5.11 4.14
CA GLU A 101 -15.15 6.37 4.56
C GLU A 101 -15.19 6.51 6.08
N GLY A 102 -14.79 7.69 6.55
CA GLY A 102 -14.75 8.02 7.98
C GLY A 102 -13.53 7.50 8.74
N TYR A 103 -12.68 6.68 8.13
CA TYR A 103 -11.49 6.12 8.78
C TYR A 103 -10.24 6.98 8.58
N GLY A 104 -9.37 7.00 9.59
CA GLY A 104 -8.10 7.73 9.57
C GLY A 104 -6.88 6.84 9.31
N HIS A 105 -5.69 7.39 9.57
CA HIS A 105 -4.43 6.69 9.40
C HIS A 105 -4.32 5.44 10.28
N GLY A 106 -3.97 4.29 9.67
CA GLY A 106 -3.77 3.02 10.38
C GLY A 106 -5.07 2.27 10.73
N PHE A 107 -6.19 2.57 10.08
CA PHE A 107 -7.49 1.90 10.29
C PHE A 107 -7.44 0.38 10.08
N PHE A 108 -6.50 -0.10 9.32
CA PHE A 108 -6.24 -1.52 9.07
C PHE A 108 -5.66 -2.28 10.28
N HIS A 109 -5.27 -1.60 11.36
CA HIS A 109 -4.91 -2.25 12.61
C HIS A 109 -6.15 -2.61 13.42
N ILE A 110 -6.17 -3.80 14.02
CA ILE A 110 -7.28 -4.26 14.89
C ILE A 110 -7.58 -3.26 16.00
N SER A 111 -6.55 -2.63 16.59
CA SER A 111 -6.70 -1.64 17.67
C SER A 111 -7.32 -0.31 17.23
N LYS A 112 -7.31 0.01 15.92
CA LYS A 112 -7.83 1.29 15.40
C LYS A 112 -9.11 1.12 14.59
N GLY A 113 -9.16 0.17 13.67
CA GLY A 113 -10.32 -0.08 12.82
C GLY A 113 -11.20 -1.24 13.28
N GLY A 114 -10.73 -2.00 14.27
CA GLY A 114 -11.41 -3.19 14.73
C GLY A 114 -11.17 -4.40 13.81
N ARG A 115 -11.65 -5.57 14.29
CA ARG A 115 -11.50 -6.84 13.59
C ARG A 115 -12.07 -6.80 12.17
N LYS A 116 -13.27 -6.24 12.01
CA LYS A 116 -13.97 -6.20 10.71
C LYS A 116 -13.13 -5.48 9.64
N MET A 117 -12.54 -4.35 9.95
CA MET A 117 -11.71 -3.59 8.99
C MET A 117 -10.41 -4.31 8.68
N PHE A 118 -9.77 -4.88 9.70
CA PHE A 118 -8.58 -5.70 9.52
C PHE A 118 -8.84 -6.87 8.55
N GLU A 119 -9.91 -7.64 8.79
CA GLU A 119 -10.29 -8.78 7.93
C GLU A 119 -10.66 -8.33 6.51
N ASP A 120 -11.45 -7.26 6.37
CA ASP A 120 -11.86 -6.74 5.06
C ASP A 120 -10.67 -6.33 4.19
N VAL A 121 -9.69 -5.63 4.77
CA VAL A 121 -8.46 -5.25 4.07
C VAL A 121 -7.67 -6.47 3.62
N LEU A 122 -7.49 -7.47 4.49
CA LEU A 122 -6.74 -8.68 4.15
C LEU A 122 -7.44 -9.54 3.10
N VAL A 123 -8.78 -9.69 3.19
CA VAL A 123 -9.57 -10.44 2.20
C VAL A 123 -9.47 -9.78 0.81
N LYS A 124 -9.54 -8.46 0.73
CA LYS A 124 -9.40 -7.74 -0.54
C LYS A 124 -7.98 -7.79 -1.09
N ALA A 125 -6.97 -7.70 -0.22
CA ALA A 125 -5.57 -7.85 -0.62
C ALA A 125 -5.29 -9.25 -1.17
N ASP A 126 -5.80 -10.29 -0.51
CA ASP A 126 -5.73 -11.68 -0.95
C ASP A 126 -6.41 -11.86 -2.32
N ALA A 127 -7.65 -11.38 -2.47
CA ALA A 127 -8.38 -11.44 -3.73
C ALA A 127 -7.64 -10.75 -4.88
N PHE A 128 -7.02 -9.60 -4.61
CA PHE A 128 -6.17 -8.90 -5.58
C PHE A 128 -4.97 -9.77 -6.00
N LEU A 129 -4.26 -10.36 -5.05
CA LEU A 129 -3.10 -11.20 -5.31
C LEU A 129 -3.48 -12.49 -6.06
N VAL A 130 -4.62 -13.10 -5.73
CA VAL A 130 -5.17 -14.25 -6.48
C VAL A 130 -5.52 -13.85 -7.91
N LYS A 131 -6.21 -12.74 -8.12
CA LYS A 131 -6.58 -12.21 -9.44
C LYS A 131 -5.36 -12.01 -10.35
N HIS A 132 -4.22 -11.65 -9.78
CA HIS A 132 -2.97 -11.42 -10.51
C HIS A 132 -2.02 -12.63 -10.53
N GLY A 133 -2.47 -13.81 -10.04
CA GLY A 133 -1.72 -15.05 -10.11
C GLY A 133 -0.59 -15.21 -9.09
N TYR A 134 -0.55 -14.38 -8.05
CA TYR A 134 0.47 -14.44 -7.00
C TYR A 134 0.10 -15.37 -5.85
N LEU A 135 -1.20 -15.64 -5.67
CA LEU A 135 -1.71 -16.56 -4.67
C LEU A 135 -2.68 -17.56 -5.29
N THR A 136 -2.83 -18.72 -4.65
CA THR A 136 -3.80 -19.76 -4.99
C THR A 136 -4.45 -20.30 -3.72
N GLY A 137 -5.64 -20.90 -3.83
CA GLY A 137 -6.35 -21.51 -2.71
C GLY A 137 -7.48 -20.62 -2.17
N GLN A 138 -8.06 -21.06 -1.05
CA GLN A 138 -9.14 -20.33 -0.38
C GLN A 138 -8.60 -19.36 0.64
N ASN A 139 -9.28 -18.22 0.78
CA ASN A 139 -8.96 -17.23 1.80
C ASN A 139 -9.29 -17.76 3.21
N THR A 140 -8.33 -17.73 4.11
CA THR A 140 -8.47 -18.25 5.49
C THR A 140 -8.38 -17.14 6.55
N VAL A 141 -8.50 -15.88 6.17
CA VAL A 141 -8.33 -14.71 7.08
C VAL A 141 -9.26 -14.76 8.27
N ALA A 142 -10.55 -15.06 8.06
CA ALA A 142 -11.55 -15.10 9.13
C ALA A 142 -11.26 -16.22 10.14
N GLU A 143 -10.87 -17.39 9.67
CA GLU A 143 -10.52 -18.55 10.50
C GLU A 143 -9.25 -18.29 11.30
N TRP A 144 -8.21 -17.76 10.64
CA TRP A 144 -6.97 -17.39 11.28
C TRP A 144 -7.20 -16.33 12.37
N THR A 145 -7.97 -15.29 12.09
CA THR A 145 -8.26 -14.21 13.04
C THR A 145 -9.03 -14.73 14.25
N ALA A 146 -10.02 -15.61 14.04
CA ALA A 146 -10.79 -16.23 15.12
C ALA A 146 -9.89 -17.07 16.04
N SER A 147 -9.04 -17.91 15.46
CA SER A 147 -8.10 -18.74 16.22
C SER A 147 -7.10 -17.92 17.03
N ARG A 148 -6.59 -16.83 16.45
CA ARG A 148 -5.62 -15.95 17.11
C ARG A 148 -6.21 -15.21 18.30
N ILE A 149 -7.45 -14.72 18.18
CA ILE A 149 -8.15 -14.07 19.29
C ILE A 149 -8.39 -15.06 20.45
N THR A 150 -8.74 -16.30 20.14
CA THR A 150 -8.92 -17.35 21.15
C THR A 150 -7.62 -17.62 21.91
N GLN A 151 -6.51 -17.79 21.19
CA GLN A 151 -5.18 -18.00 21.81
C GLN A 151 -4.74 -16.85 22.71
N LEU A 152 -5.03 -15.60 22.33
CA LEU A 152 -4.68 -14.43 23.16
C LEU A 152 -5.50 -14.37 24.44
N LYS A 153 -6.79 -14.73 24.39
CA LYS A 153 -7.65 -14.80 25.58
C LYS A 153 -7.20 -15.89 26.57
N THR A 154 -6.77 -17.05 26.06
CA THR A 154 -6.27 -18.16 26.91
C THR A 154 -4.92 -17.84 27.59
N LYS A 155 -4.08 -17.00 26.97
CA LYS A 155 -2.81 -16.56 27.58
C LYS A 155 -2.95 -15.43 28.61
N ALA A 156 -4.09 -14.77 28.64
CA ALA A 156 -4.37 -13.68 29.57
C ALA A 156 -5.09 -14.13 30.86
N GLN A 157 -5.43 -15.43 30.96
CA GLN A 157 -5.93 -16.13 32.14
C GLN A 157 -4.80 -16.88 32.84
#